data_01ee04d40f4611a9ffd06b9f403d6de2
#
_entry.id   01ee04d40f4611a9ffd06b9f403d6de2
#
_cell.length_a   1.000
_cell.length_b   1.000
_cell.length_c   1.000
_cell.angle_alpha   90.00
_cell.angle_beta   90.00
_cell.angle_gamma   90.00
#
_symmetry.space_group_name_H-M   'P 1'
#
loop_
_entity.id
_entity.type
_entity.pdbx_description
1 polymer ?
#
loop_
_entity_poly.entity_id
_entity_poly.type
_entity_poly.pdbx_seq_one_letter_code
_entity_poly.pdbx_strand_id
1 'polypeptide(L)'
;MKFINKTVLKGIGLMLLGMSTVPFLDIFAKLLSEDYSVMQVTWTRFFFHAFWLLPIIFWQKVNWKRVPDSLGLQFLRGLMLTMATLFFFAAIKSNPIPSALTLLFISPLVVAVLSPMLLGERFDLFIGVGVLVGFFGVVIVLQPTGDDFKPSLLLAVVAGICYALYIIFTKKLSFKAPPVLTLFYSALVGILIMSPLAFASWSAPDLRSFLLGAAMGFFAAASHFMIIKAFEFASASELSPFNYFEIVGAISLSYIVFGYVPNFQAILGLFVIIGSGLYVSWHVMKNNQGDDQDKE
;
A
#
# COMPACT_ATOMS: atom_id res chain seq x y z
N MET A 1 -33.43 9.55 6.28
CA MET A 1 -32.03 9.02 6.38
C MET A 1 -31.79 8.26 5.08
N LYS A 2 -31.32 8.97 4.03
CA LYS A 2 -31.14 8.41 2.68
C LYS A 2 -29.98 7.42 2.67
N PHE A 3 -30.13 6.32 1.96
CA PHE A 3 -29.24 5.18 1.92
C PHE A 3 -27.82 5.62 1.50
N ILE A 4 -26.87 5.53 2.43
CA ILE A 4 -25.43 5.59 2.15
C ILE A 4 -25.14 4.52 1.10
N ASN A 5 -24.44 4.87 0.02
CA ASN A 5 -24.02 3.88 -0.97
C ASN A 5 -23.14 2.83 -0.26
N LYS A 6 -23.78 1.74 0.19
CA LYS A 6 -23.16 0.66 0.96
C LYS A 6 -21.96 0.05 0.24
N THR A 7 -21.92 0.16 -1.08
CA THR A 7 -20.87 -0.39 -1.93
C THR A 7 -19.56 0.38 -1.73
N VAL A 8 -19.58 1.71 -1.87
CA VAL A 8 -18.39 2.55 -1.69
C VAL A 8 -17.89 2.52 -0.24
N LEU A 9 -18.83 2.54 0.73
CA LEU A 9 -18.45 2.43 2.15
C LEU A 9 -17.73 1.10 2.45
N LYS A 10 -18.12 0.01 1.79
CA LYS A 10 -17.43 -1.28 1.87
C LYS A 10 -16.01 -1.18 1.30
N GLY A 11 -15.83 -0.49 0.17
CA GLY A 11 -14.51 -0.22 -0.41
C GLY A 11 -13.61 0.56 0.54
N ILE A 12 -14.13 1.64 1.13
CA ILE A 12 -13.41 2.46 2.12
C ILE A 12 -13.03 1.61 3.35
N GLY A 13 -13.97 0.83 3.90
CA GLY A 13 -13.70 -0.04 5.04
C GLY A 13 -12.60 -1.07 4.77
N LEU A 14 -12.60 -1.69 3.59
CA LEU A 14 -11.56 -2.63 3.17
C LEU A 14 -10.20 -1.92 3.00
N MET A 15 -10.18 -0.70 2.45
CA MET A 15 -8.96 0.09 2.31
C MET A 15 -8.39 0.45 3.68
N LEU A 16 -9.20 0.93 4.61
CA LEU A 16 -8.79 1.27 5.98
C LEU A 16 -8.23 0.04 6.71
N LEU A 17 -8.89 -1.12 6.61
CA LEU A 17 -8.39 -2.37 7.18
C LEU A 17 -7.06 -2.79 6.55
N GLY A 18 -6.93 -2.69 5.22
CA GLY A 18 -5.69 -2.95 4.52
C GLY A 18 -4.57 -2.05 5.01
N MET A 19 -4.79 -0.74 5.06
CA MET A 19 -3.81 0.25 5.50
C MET A 19 -3.45 0.13 6.98
N SER A 20 -4.36 -0.35 7.83
CA SER A 20 -4.06 -0.63 9.25
C SER A 20 -3.16 -1.86 9.43
N THR A 21 -3.08 -2.74 8.44
CA THR A 21 -2.28 -3.98 8.51
C THR A 21 -0.91 -3.85 7.86
N VAL A 22 -0.70 -2.90 6.93
CA VAL A 22 0.61 -2.65 6.29
C VAL A 22 1.73 -2.34 7.30
N PRO A 23 1.53 -1.54 8.35
CA PRO A 23 2.59 -1.23 9.31
C PRO A 23 3.21 -2.43 10.01
N PHE A 24 2.49 -3.54 10.17
CA PHE A 24 3.07 -4.78 10.69
C PHE A 24 4.13 -5.34 9.74
N LEU A 25 3.85 -5.31 8.43
CA LEU A 25 4.81 -5.70 7.40
C LEU A 25 6.09 -4.84 7.49
N ASP A 26 5.94 -3.53 7.63
CA ASP A 26 7.06 -2.59 7.65
C ASP A 26 7.96 -2.77 8.87
N ILE A 27 7.37 -3.04 10.04
CA ILE A 27 8.13 -3.34 11.26
C ILE A 27 8.93 -4.63 11.08
N PHE A 28 8.34 -5.69 10.56
CA PHE A 28 9.06 -6.94 10.31
C PHE A 28 10.16 -6.77 9.26
N ALA A 29 9.92 -5.98 8.20
CA ALA A 29 10.92 -5.65 7.21
C ALA A 29 12.08 -4.85 7.83
N LYS A 30 11.79 -3.89 8.71
CA LYS A 30 12.80 -3.09 9.42
C LYS A 30 13.67 -3.99 10.31
N LEU A 31 13.05 -4.84 11.13
CA LEU A 31 13.77 -5.76 12.01
C LEU A 31 14.67 -6.73 11.22
N LEU A 32 14.16 -7.31 10.12
CA LEU A 32 14.96 -8.20 9.27
C LEU A 32 16.10 -7.46 8.55
N SER A 33 15.91 -6.17 8.23
CA SER A 33 16.92 -5.37 7.52
C SER A 33 18.13 -5.01 8.38
N GLU A 34 18.07 -5.24 9.69
CA GLU A 34 19.22 -5.10 10.60
C GLU A 34 20.28 -6.17 10.31
N ASP A 35 19.84 -7.41 10.09
CA ASP A 35 20.72 -8.57 9.96
C ASP A 35 20.92 -9.02 8.50
N TYR A 36 19.97 -8.70 7.60
CA TYR A 36 19.95 -9.20 6.22
C TYR A 36 20.05 -8.09 5.17
N SER A 37 20.45 -8.48 3.96
CA SER A 37 20.44 -7.57 2.82
C SER A 37 19.00 -7.20 2.42
N VAL A 38 18.81 -5.97 1.95
CA VAL A 38 17.48 -5.49 1.49
C VAL A 38 16.92 -6.38 0.40
N MET A 39 17.79 -6.91 -0.47
CA MET A 39 17.41 -7.82 -1.55
C MET A 39 16.82 -9.13 -1.00
N GLN A 40 17.46 -9.69 0.02
CA GLN A 40 16.98 -10.92 0.68
C GLN A 40 15.68 -10.67 1.43
N VAL A 41 15.55 -9.55 2.15
CA VAL A 41 14.32 -9.19 2.87
C VAL A 41 13.16 -8.99 1.87
N THR A 42 13.42 -8.31 0.74
CA THR A 42 12.43 -8.12 -0.33
C THR A 42 12.00 -9.46 -0.95
N TRP A 43 12.97 -10.35 -1.23
CA TRP A 43 12.68 -11.69 -1.73
C TRP A 43 11.85 -12.50 -0.73
N THR A 44 12.24 -12.49 0.54
CA THR A 44 11.54 -13.19 1.64
C THR A 44 10.09 -12.73 1.76
N ARG A 45 9.83 -11.43 1.64
CA ARG A 45 8.46 -10.88 1.61
C ARG A 45 7.64 -11.51 0.49
N PHE A 46 8.15 -11.54 -0.73
CA PHE A 46 7.41 -12.07 -1.87
C PHE A 46 7.26 -13.60 -1.82
N PHE A 47 8.29 -14.30 -1.33
CA PHE A 47 8.23 -15.75 -1.13
C PHE A 47 7.11 -16.15 -0.17
N PHE A 48 7.09 -15.56 1.03
CA PHE A 48 6.04 -15.86 2.01
C PHE A 48 4.68 -15.29 1.61
N HIS A 49 4.64 -14.19 0.88
CA HIS A 49 3.39 -13.70 0.29
C HIS A 49 2.79 -14.75 -0.66
N ALA A 50 3.57 -15.31 -1.57
CA ALA A 50 3.11 -16.40 -2.45
C ALA A 50 2.72 -17.64 -1.64
N PHE A 51 3.53 -18.03 -0.66
CA PHE A 51 3.29 -19.19 0.20
C PHE A 51 1.93 -19.14 0.90
N TRP A 52 1.57 -18.01 1.49
CA TRP A 52 0.29 -17.84 2.18
C TRP A 52 -0.92 -17.78 1.23
N LEU A 53 -0.72 -17.47 -0.04
CA LEU A 53 -1.79 -17.49 -1.03
C LEU A 53 -2.07 -18.91 -1.58
N LEU A 54 -1.10 -19.83 -1.55
CA LEU A 54 -1.27 -21.19 -2.08
C LEU A 54 -2.46 -21.93 -1.49
N PRO A 55 -2.63 -22.02 -0.15
CA PRO A 55 -3.79 -22.69 0.45
C PRO A 55 -5.12 -22.12 -0.05
N ILE A 56 -5.20 -20.79 -0.20
CA ILE A 56 -6.41 -20.10 -0.66
C ILE A 56 -6.71 -20.45 -2.13
N ILE A 57 -5.69 -20.46 -2.99
CA ILE A 57 -5.80 -20.84 -4.40
C ILE A 57 -6.33 -22.28 -4.54
N PHE A 58 -5.79 -23.20 -3.75
CA PHE A 58 -6.23 -24.61 -3.78
C PHE A 58 -7.64 -24.77 -3.22
N TRP A 59 -7.97 -24.11 -2.12
CA TRP A 59 -9.31 -24.19 -1.50
C TRP A 59 -10.39 -23.60 -2.40
N GLN A 60 -10.14 -22.45 -3.02
CA GLN A 60 -11.07 -21.80 -3.92
C GLN A 60 -11.09 -22.46 -5.33
N LYS A 61 -10.29 -23.51 -5.57
CA LYS A 61 -10.14 -24.18 -6.87
C LYS A 61 -9.87 -23.18 -8.01
N VAL A 62 -9.14 -22.11 -7.71
CA VAL A 62 -8.79 -21.12 -8.73
C VAL A 62 -7.88 -21.77 -9.77
N ASN A 63 -8.26 -21.67 -11.04
CA ASN A 63 -7.43 -22.21 -12.11
C ASN A 63 -6.19 -21.33 -12.36
N TRP A 64 -5.15 -21.54 -11.56
CA TRP A 64 -3.88 -20.81 -11.63
C TRP A 64 -3.07 -21.10 -12.92
N LYS A 65 -3.42 -22.17 -13.67
CA LYS A 65 -2.82 -22.50 -14.97
C LYS A 65 -3.45 -21.70 -16.11
N ARG A 66 -4.61 -21.11 -15.91
CA ARG A 66 -5.23 -20.24 -16.89
C ARG A 66 -4.44 -18.94 -16.97
N VAL A 67 -3.69 -18.80 -18.05
CA VAL A 67 -2.95 -17.59 -18.37
C VAL A 67 -3.96 -16.43 -18.50
N PRO A 68 -3.85 -15.36 -17.72
CA PRO A 68 -4.73 -14.20 -17.87
C PRO A 68 -4.49 -13.50 -19.21
N ASP A 69 -5.56 -13.03 -19.86
CA ASP A 69 -5.49 -12.29 -21.13
C ASP A 69 -4.64 -10.99 -21.03
N SER A 70 -4.27 -10.60 -19.82
CA SER A 70 -3.53 -9.36 -19.50
C SER A 70 -2.18 -9.62 -18.80
N LEU A 71 -1.45 -10.68 -19.21
CA LEU A 71 -0.15 -11.05 -18.59
C LEU A 71 0.84 -9.89 -18.51
N GLY A 72 0.97 -9.09 -19.58
CA GLY A 72 1.87 -7.94 -19.60
C GLY A 72 1.52 -6.92 -18.51
N LEU A 73 0.24 -6.68 -18.28
CA LEU A 73 -0.23 -5.77 -17.22
C LEU A 73 -0.04 -6.39 -15.82
N GLN A 74 -0.22 -7.71 -15.67
CA GLN A 74 0.08 -8.42 -14.42
C GLN A 74 1.57 -8.37 -14.09
N PHE A 75 2.44 -8.56 -15.09
CA PHE A 75 3.88 -8.43 -14.94
C PHE A 75 4.26 -7.00 -14.54
N LEU A 76 3.76 -5.99 -15.26
CA LEU A 76 4.05 -4.57 -14.98
C LEU A 76 3.58 -4.17 -13.57
N ARG A 77 2.40 -4.64 -13.16
CA ARG A 77 1.90 -4.45 -11.79
C ARG A 77 2.83 -5.10 -10.76
N GLY A 78 3.25 -6.34 -10.99
CA GLY A 78 4.19 -7.06 -10.11
C GLY A 78 5.55 -6.36 -10.04
N LEU A 79 6.06 -5.88 -11.19
CA LEU A 79 7.30 -5.11 -11.27
C LEU A 79 7.20 -3.82 -10.43
N MET A 80 6.12 -3.05 -10.59
CA MET A 80 5.92 -1.81 -9.83
C MET A 80 5.85 -2.08 -8.32
N LEU A 81 5.14 -3.12 -7.89
CA LEU A 81 5.11 -3.51 -6.48
C LEU A 81 6.50 -3.95 -5.98
N THR A 82 7.25 -4.68 -6.79
CA THR A 82 8.61 -5.13 -6.43
C THR A 82 9.55 -3.94 -6.27
N MET A 83 9.54 -3.00 -7.21
CA MET A 83 10.36 -1.79 -7.13
C MET A 83 9.94 -0.91 -5.95
N ALA A 84 8.64 -0.70 -5.74
CA ALA A 84 8.14 0.03 -4.58
C ALA A 84 8.64 -0.58 -3.27
N THR A 85 8.54 -1.91 -3.12
CA THR A 85 9.02 -2.62 -1.93
C THR A 85 10.53 -2.51 -1.75
N LEU A 86 11.30 -2.76 -2.81
CA LEU A 86 12.76 -2.72 -2.77
C LEU A 86 13.27 -1.32 -2.35
N PHE A 87 12.77 -0.29 -3.00
CA PHE A 87 13.19 1.08 -2.71
C PHE A 87 12.72 1.55 -1.33
N PHE A 88 11.52 1.16 -0.91
CA PHE A 88 11.04 1.49 0.42
C PHE A 88 11.84 0.77 1.52
N PHE A 89 12.11 -0.53 1.36
CA PHE A 89 12.93 -1.27 2.32
C PHE A 89 14.38 -0.74 2.37
N ALA A 90 14.93 -0.33 1.22
CA ALA A 90 16.23 0.35 1.19
C ALA A 90 16.20 1.69 1.95
N ALA A 91 15.12 2.45 1.82
CA ALA A 91 14.96 3.70 2.55
C ALA A 91 14.86 3.47 4.08
N ILE A 92 14.00 2.54 4.52
CA ILE A 92 13.80 2.28 5.96
C ILE A 92 14.98 1.58 6.62
N LYS A 93 15.87 0.91 5.88
CA LYS A 93 17.07 0.30 6.44
C LYS A 93 17.92 1.33 7.17
N SER A 94 18.10 2.51 6.61
CA SER A 94 18.97 3.58 7.12
C SER A 94 18.22 4.75 7.76
N ASN A 95 16.88 4.73 7.73
CA ASN A 95 16.05 5.82 8.22
C ASN A 95 14.90 5.30 9.08
N PRO A 96 14.32 6.13 9.96
CA PRO A 96 13.07 5.80 10.64
C PRO A 96 11.95 5.50 9.64
N ILE A 97 11.11 4.50 9.94
CA ILE A 97 9.95 4.15 9.10
C ILE A 97 9.06 5.38 8.84
N PRO A 98 8.67 6.18 9.86
CA PRO A 98 7.85 7.36 9.63
C PRO A 98 8.45 8.32 8.60
N SER A 99 9.74 8.65 8.67
CA SER A 99 10.40 9.57 7.72
C SER A 99 10.35 9.06 6.27
N ALA A 100 10.54 7.77 6.05
CA ALA A 100 10.41 7.18 4.72
C ALA A 100 8.95 7.16 4.23
N LEU A 101 7.98 6.85 5.12
CA LEU A 101 6.55 6.87 4.79
C LEU A 101 6.08 8.24 4.33
N THR A 102 6.60 9.36 4.90
CA THR A 102 6.26 10.72 4.42
C THR A 102 6.47 10.85 2.92
N LEU A 103 7.63 10.40 2.46
CA LEU A 103 8.02 10.56 1.07
C LEU A 103 7.32 9.53 0.17
N LEU A 104 7.05 8.32 0.66
CA LEU A 104 6.22 7.33 -0.04
C LEU A 104 4.80 7.85 -0.26
N PHE A 105 4.28 8.64 0.66
CA PHE A 105 2.93 9.23 0.57
C PHE A 105 2.76 10.33 -0.49
N ILE A 106 3.76 10.56 -1.34
CA ILE A 106 3.54 11.20 -2.64
C ILE A 106 2.60 10.36 -3.53
N SER A 107 2.47 9.05 -3.24
CA SER A 107 1.69 8.11 -4.07
C SER A 107 0.22 8.49 -4.24
N PRO A 108 -0.57 8.92 -3.22
CA PRO A 108 -1.94 9.37 -3.45
C PRO A 108 -2.04 10.60 -4.35
N LEU A 109 -1.07 11.52 -4.30
CA LEU A 109 -1.02 12.67 -5.20
C LEU A 109 -0.80 12.22 -6.65
N VAL A 110 0.15 11.31 -6.86
CA VAL A 110 0.43 10.73 -8.19
C VAL A 110 -0.79 9.96 -8.71
N VAL A 111 -1.49 9.19 -7.86
CA VAL A 111 -2.74 8.51 -8.23
C VAL A 111 -3.80 9.51 -8.63
N ALA A 112 -4.03 10.59 -7.86
CA ALA A 112 -5.03 11.59 -8.16
C ALA A 112 -4.80 12.29 -9.52
N VAL A 113 -3.53 12.53 -9.88
CA VAL A 113 -3.16 13.14 -11.17
C VAL A 113 -3.24 12.14 -12.33
N LEU A 114 -2.80 10.90 -12.14
CA LEU A 114 -2.68 9.93 -13.23
C LEU A 114 -3.95 9.09 -13.46
N SER A 115 -4.86 8.95 -12.47
CA SER A 115 -6.09 8.17 -12.63
C SER A 115 -6.99 8.66 -13.76
N PRO A 116 -7.23 9.98 -13.94
CA PRO A 116 -8.01 10.46 -15.06
C PRO A 116 -7.39 10.07 -16.41
N MET A 117 -6.05 10.13 -16.52
CA MET A 117 -5.33 9.86 -17.78
C MET A 117 -5.25 8.36 -18.10
N LEU A 118 -5.04 7.50 -17.10
CA LEU A 118 -4.73 6.09 -17.31
C LEU A 118 -5.93 5.15 -17.10
N LEU A 119 -6.92 5.58 -16.33
CA LEU A 119 -8.12 4.82 -16.01
C LEU A 119 -9.39 5.42 -16.62
N GLY A 120 -9.33 6.66 -17.13
CA GLY A 120 -10.51 7.38 -17.61
C GLY A 120 -11.46 7.81 -16.49
N GLU A 121 -10.97 7.88 -15.25
CA GLU A 121 -11.74 8.40 -14.12
C GLU A 121 -11.97 9.90 -14.27
N ARG A 122 -13.06 10.43 -13.73
CA ARG A 122 -13.31 11.88 -13.73
C ARG A 122 -12.40 12.55 -12.70
N PHE A 123 -11.76 13.65 -13.09
CA PHE A 123 -11.04 14.47 -12.14
C PHE A 123 -12.04 15.17 -11.20
N ASP A 124 -11.92 14.92 -9.91
CA ASP A 124 -12.71 15.58 -8.87
C ASP A 124 -11.79 16.48 -8.04
N LEU A 125 -12.00 17.81 -8.17
CA LEU A 125 -11.21 18.80 -7.46
C LEU A 125 -11.30 18.65 -5.94
N PHE A 126 -12.46 18.26 -5.41
CA PHE A 126 -12.66 18.09 -3.96
C PHE A 126 -11.86 16.89 -3.42
N ILE A 127 -11.80 15.80 -4.18
CA ILE A 127 -10.92 14.67 -3.86
C ILE A 127 -9.46 15.12 -3.92
N GLY A 128 -9.06 15.87 -4.94
CA GLY A 128 -7.72 16.43 -5.08
C GLY A 128 -7.32 17.31 -3.89
N VAL A 129 -8.20 18.19 -3.44
CA VAL A 129 -8.00 19.01 -2.24
C VAL A 129 -7.87 18.14 -0.98
N GLY A 130 -8.74 17.14 -0.82
CA GLY A 130 -8.64 16.19 0.28
C GLY A 130 -7.28 15.47 0.30
N VAL A 131 -6.80 14.99 -0.85
CA VAL A 131 -5.48 14.35 -0.97
C VAL A 131 -4.36 15.31 -0.55
N LEU A 132 -4.40 16.57 -1.01
CA LEU A 132 -3.42 17.59 -0.61
C LEU A 132 -3.45 17.86 0.89
N VAL A 133 -4.64 18.04 1.47
CA VAL A 133 -4.78 18.27 2.92
C VAL A 133 -4.25 17.08 3.72
N GLY A 134 -4.57 15.85 3.29
CA GLY A 134 -4.03 14.64 3.91
C GLY A 134 -2.50 14.59 3.85
N PHE A 135 -1.91 14.93 2.70
CA PHE A 135 -0.47 15.01 2.53
C PHE A 135 0.18 16.05 3.45
N PHE A 136 -0.41 17.24 3.59
CA PHE A 136 0.07 18.23 4.57
C PHE A 136 -0.05 17.70 6.01
N GLY A 137 -1.10 16.97 6.34
CA GLY A 137 -1.21 16.28 7.63
C GLY A 137 -0.04 15.32 7.86
N VAL A 138 0.35 14.54 6.86
CA VAL A 138 1.54 13.66 6.93
C VAL A 138 2.81 14.47 7.16
N VAL A 139 3.03 15.58 6.45
CA VAL A 139 4.19 16.45 6.64
C VAL A 139 4.24 17.02 8.08
N ILE A 140 3.09 17.40 8.64
CA ILE A 140 3.00 17.87 10.03
C ILE A 140 3.39 16.75 11.02
N VAL A 141 2.93 15.50 10.79
CA VAL A 141 3.30 14.36 11.64
C VAL A 141 4.80 14.15 11.67
N LEU A 142 5.45 14.24 10.53
CA LEU A 142 6.79 13.73 10.34
C LEU A 142 7.89 14.77 10.48
N GLN A 143 7.54 16.06 10.42
CA GLN A 143 8.45 17.19 10.64
C GLN A 143 9.83 16.93 10.00
N PRO A 144 9.92 16.85 8.65
CA PRO A 144 11.20 16.64 7.99
C PRO A 144 12.10 17.86 8.28
N THR A 145 12.95 17.74 9.28
CA THR A 145 13.95 18.78 9.62
C THR A 145 15.15 18.62 8.69
N GLY A 146 15.64 19.74 8.15
CA GLY A 146 16.68 19.76 7.14
C GLY A 146 18.01 19.08 7.52
N ASP A 147 18.33 19.03 8.81
CA ASP A 147 19.59 18.47 9.32
C ASP A 147 19.63 16.92 9.31
N ASP A 148 18.46 16.26 9.27
CA ASP A 148 18.34 14.80 9.26
C ASP A 148 18.09 14.21 7.87
N PHE A 149 18.09 15.04 6.82
CA PHE A 149 17.83 14.56 5.47
C PHE A 149 18.99 13.73 4.92
N LYS A 150 18.76 12.42 4.79
CA LYS A 150 19.70 11.51 4.14
C LYS A 150 19.30 11.26 2.69
N PRO A 151 20.23 11.25 1.72
CA PRO A 151 19.91 10.96 0.31
C PRO A 151 19.18 9.64 0.08
N SER A 152 19.36 8.65 0.98
CA SER A 152 18.64 7.38 0.95
C SER A 152 17.11 7.53 1.11
N LEU A 153 16.64 8.63 1.67
CA LEU A 153 15.21 8.96 1.74
C LEU A 153 14.59 9.22 0.36
N LEU A 154 15.38 9.66 -0.65
CA LEU A 154 14.88 9.82 -2.03
C LEU A 154 14.40 8.49 -2.62
N LEU A 155 14.90 7.36 -2.14
CA LEU A 155 14.42 6.03 -2.55
C LEU A 155 12.94 5.85 -2.16
N ALA A 156 12.48 6.46 -1.07
CA ALA A 156 11.08 6.42 -0.68
C ALA A 156 10.17 7.23 -1.64
N VAL A 157 10.67 8.31 -2.25
CA VAL A 157 9.94 9.04 -3.32
C VAL A 157 9.76 8.13 -4.54
N VAL A 158 10.85 7.47 -4.98
CA VAL A 158 10.78 6.51 -6.10
C VAL A 158 9.83 5.36 -5.76
N ALA A 159 9.88 4.85 -4.53
CA ALA A 159 8.95 3.84 -4.04
C ALA A 159 7.49 4.33 -4.13
N GLY A 160 7.22 5.58 -3.75
CA GLY A 160 5.88 6.19 -3.81
C GLY A 160 5.34 6.29 -5.24
N ILE A 161 6.17 6.68 -6.20
CA ILE A 161 5.79 6.71 -7.63
C ILE A 161 5.50 5.30 -8.14
N CYS A 162 6.36 4.33 -7.84
CA CYS A 162 6.13 2.93 -8.22
C CYS A 162 4.86 2.36 -7.56
N TYR A 163 4.59 2.71 -6.31
CA TYR A 163 3.39 2.29 -5.59
C TYR A 163 2.12 2.90 -6.19
N ALA A 164 2.16 4.18 -6.61
CA ALA A 164 1.05 4.81 -7.33
C ALA A 164 0.72 4.07 -8.63
N LEU A 165 1.75 3.73 -9.43
CA LEU A 165 1.56 2.95 -10.65
C LEU A 165 1.02 1.54 -10.36
N TYR A 166 1.51 0.90 -9.29
CA TYR A 166 0.95 -0.38 -8.82
C TYR A 166 -0.55 -0.27 -8.49
N ILE A 167 -0.98 0.80 -7.80
CA ILE A 167 -2.40 1.06 -7.50
C ILE A 167 -3.22 1.21 -8.79
N ILE A 168 -2.74 2.03 -9.74
CA ILE A 168 -3.42 2.28 -11.01
C ILE A 168 -3.56 0.98 -11.82
N PHE A 169 -2.48 0.19 -11.93
CA PHE A 169 -2.54 -1.10 -12.63
C PHE A 169 -3.42 -2.11 -11.89
N THR A 170 -3.47 -2.06 -10.56
CA THR A 170 -4.39 -2.88 -9.76
C THR A 170 -5.83 -2.54 -10.08
N LYS A 171 -6.19 -1.26 -10.14
CA LYS A 171 -7.53 -0.83 -10.54
C LYS A 171 -7.86 -1.25 -11.97
N LYS A 172 -6.93 -1.09 -12.91
CA LYS A 172 -7.10 -1.49 -14.31
C LYS A 172 -7.31 -2.99 -14.50
N LEU A 173 -6.80 -3.81 -13.57
CA LEU A 173 -6.98 -5.25 -13.53
C LEU A 173 -8.20 -5.71 -12.72
N SER A 174 -8.89 -4.81 -12.02
CA SER A 174 -10.11 -5.13 -11.30
C SER A 174 -11.11 -5.82 -12.23
N PHE A 175 -11.73 -6.89 -11.75
CA PHE A 175 -12.67 -7.74 -12.50
C PHE A 175 -12.09 -8.56 -13.68
N LYS A 176 -10.80 -8.40 -14.04
CA LYS A 176 -10.16 -9.20 -15.12
C LYS A 176 -9.62 -10.53 -14.64
N ALA A 177 -9.30 -10.65 -13.36
CA ALA A 177 -8.83 -11.89 -12.74
C ALA A 177 -9.23 -11.93 -11.25
N PRO A 178 -9.36 -13.13 -10.65
CA PRO A 178 -9.56 -13.26 -9.21
C PRO A 178 -8.44 -12.54 -8.42
N PRO A 179 -8.77 -11.76 -7.35
CA PRO A 179 -7.80 -11.02 -6.56
C PRO A 179 -6.62 -11.86 -6.06
N VAL A 180 -6.91 -13.08 -5.59
CA VAL A 180 -5.89 -14.02 -5.09
C VAL A 180 -4.87 -14.37 -6.19
N LEU A 181 -5.35 -14.58 -7.43
CA LEU A 181 -4.49 -14.91 -8.56
C LEU A 181 -3.64 -13.71 -8.97
N THR A 182 -4.22 -12.51 -8.99
CA THR A 182 -3.51 -11.27 -9.28
C THR A 182 -2.40 -11.00 -8.26
N LEU A 183 -2.65 -11.27 -6.97
CA LEU A 183 -1.63 -11.21 -5.92
C LEU A 183 -0.52 -12.23 -6.14
N PHE A 184 -0.90 -13.45 -6.43
CA PHE A 184 0.05 -14.54 -6.65
C PHE A 184 1.01 -14.25 -7.82
N TYR A 185 0.50 -13.76 -8.94
CA TYR A 185 1.36 -13.33 -10.07
C TYR A 185 2.33 -12.22 -9.66
N SER A 186 1.88 -11.23 -8.89
CA SER A 186 2.79 -10.17 -8.43
C SER A 186 3.87 -10.69 -7.49
N ALA A 187 3.51 -11.65 -6.63
CA ALA A 187 4.49 -12.30 -5.76
C ALA A 187 5.51 -13.11 -6.57
N LEU A 188 5.07 -13.85 -7.61
CA LEU A 188 5.97 -14.59 -8.51
C LEU A 188 6.92 -13.65 -9.25
N VAL A 189 6.44 -12.50 -9.75
CA VAL A 189 7.29 -11.50 -10.40
C VAL A 189 8.36 -11.00 -9.43
N GLY A 190 7.97 -10.70 -8.17
CA GLY A 190 8.91 -10.28 -7.13
C GLY A 190 9.96 -11.35 -6.80
N ILE A 191 9.54 -12.61 -6.67
CA ILE A 191 10.46 -13.74 -6.46
C ILE A 191 11.45 -13.83 -7.62
N LEU A 192 10.96 -13.85 -8.87
CA LEU A 192 11.81 -14.02 -10.05
C LEU A 192 12.84 -12.90 -10.20
N ILE A 193 12.40 -11.64 -10.04
CA ILE A 193 13.28 -10.48 -10.18
C ILE A 193 14.32 -10.42 -9.04
N MET A 194 13.91 -10.71 -7.80
CA MET A 194 14.79 -10.60 -6.65
C MET A 194 15.70 -11.81 -6.45
N SER A 195 15.37 -13.00 -7.01
CA SER A 195 16.18 -14.21 -6.80
C SER A 195 17.66 -14.03 -7.12
N PRO A 196 18.08 -13.55 -8.31
CA PRO A 196 19.51 -13.41 -8.58
C PRO A 196 20.20 -12.43 -7.63
N LEU A 197 19.52 -11.38 -7.20
CA LEU A 197 20.08 -10.36 -6.29
C LEU A 197 20.12 -10.86 -4.83
N ALA A 198 19.10 -11.57 -4.38
CA ALA A 198 19.02 -12.11 -3.03
C ALA A 198 20.05 -13.23 -2.82
N PHE A 199 20.17 -14.15 -3.78
CA PHE A 199 21.08 -15.28 -3.66
C PHE A 199 22.56 -14.91 -3.84
N ALA A 200 22.86 -13.77 -4.47
CA ALA A 200 24.22 -13.25 -4.55
C ALA A 200 24.86 -12.90 -3.19
N SER A 201 24.03 -12.56 -2.19
CA SER A 201 24.46 -12.20 -0.82
C SER A 201 23.59 -12.90 0.23
N TRP A 202 23.25 -14.16 0.00
CA TRP A 202 22.35 -14.91 0.87
C TRP A 202 22.99 -15.23 2.22
N SER A 203 22.28 -14.90 3.29
CA SER A 203 22.59 -15.35 4.65
C SER A 203 21.47 -16.27 5.14
N ALA A 204 21.82 -17.45 5.67
CA ALA A 204 20.82 -18.39 6.17
C ALA A 204 20.04 -17.78 7.36
N PRO A 205 18.70 -17.70 7.30
CA PRO A 205 17.92 -17.18 8.40
C PRO A 205 17.89 -18.16 9.58
N ASP A 206 17.99 -17.61 10.79
CA ASP A 206 17.66 -18.36 12.01
C ASP A 206 16.15 -18.53 12.16
N LEU A 207 15.70 -19.29 13.16
CA LEU A 207 14.28 -19.55 13.39
C LEU A 207 13.48 -18.26 13.64
N ARG A 208 14.05 -17.30 14.38
CA ARG A 208 13.40 -16.00 14.65
C ARG A 208 13.17 -15.25 13.34
N SER A 209 14.21 -15.10 12.54
CA SER A 209 14.16 -14.38 11.26
C SER A 209 13.26 -15.07 10.24
N PHE A 210 13.23 -16.42 10.24
CA PHE A 210 12.29 -17.17 9.42
C PHE A 210 10.83 -16.88 9.82
N LEU A 211 10.50 -16.87 11.12
CA LEU A 211 9.16 -16.55 11.60
C LEU A 211 8.76 -15.09 11.32
N LEU A 212 9.70 -14.14 11.50
CA LEU A 212 9.46 -12.74 11.13
C LEU A 212 9.20 -12.60 9.63
N GLY A 213 9.94 -13.31 8.78
CA GLY A 213 9.73 -13.34 7.33
C GLY A 213 8.36 -13.92 6.97
N ALA A 214 7.96 -15.02 7.62
CA ALA A 214 6.66 -15.62 7.42
C ALA A 214 5.52 -14.68 7.82
N ALA A 215 5.63 -14.00 8.97
CA ALA A 215 4.67 -13.01 9.43
C ALA A 215 4.61 -11.80 8.47
N MET A 216 5.77 -11.28 8.04
CA MET A 216 5.86 -10.20 7.05
C MET A 216 5.09 -10.55 5.76
N GLY A 217 5.30 -11.76 5.22
CA GLY A 217 4.59 -12.21 4.03
C GLY A 217 3.10 -12.41 4.24
N PHE A 218 2.67 -12.85 5.43
CA PHE A 218 1.26 -12.97 5.80
C PHE A 218 0.57 -11.59 5.78
N PHE A 219 1.13 -10.61 6.47
CA PHE A 219 0.57 -9.26 6.50
C PHE A 219 0.63 -8.61 5.11
N ALA A 220 1.65 -8.89 4.29
CA ALA A 220 1.69 -8.48 2.89
C ALA A 220 0.53 -9.08 2.08
N ALA A 221 0.25 -10.38 2.21
CA ALA A 221 -0.84 -11.03 1.51
C ALA A 221 -2.20 -10.49 1.96
N ALA A 222 -2.41 -10.36 3.26
CA ALA A 222 -3.68 -9.90 3.85
C ALA A 222 -3.99 -8.44 3.48
N SER A 223 -3.03 -7.53 3.67
CA SER A 223 -3.23 -6.10 3.36
C SER A 223 -3.52 -5.87 1.89
N HIS A 224 -2.68 -6.41 1.00
CA HIS A 224 -2.87 -6.24 -0.43
C HIS A 224 -4.13 -6.93 -0.97
N PHE A 225 -4.57 -8.03 -0.35
CA PHE A 225 -5.87 -8.64 -0.68
C PHE A 225 -7.03 -7.68 -0.38
N MET A 226 -7.02 -7.05 0.79
CA MET A 226 -8.04 -6.06 1.17
C MET A 226 -8.02 -4.84 0.24
N ILE A 227 -6.84 -4.34 -0.12
CA ILE A 227 -6.67 -3.23 -1.06
C ILE A 227 -7.23 -3.57 -2.44
N ILE A 228 -6.91 -4.76 -3.00
CA ILE A 228 -7.45 -5.17 -4.31
C ILE A 228 -8.96 -5.30 -4.24
N LYS A 229 -9.48 -5.88 -3.17
CA LYS A 229 -10.93 -5.97 -2.96
C LYS A 229 -11.60 -4.61 -2.83
N ALA A 230 -10.96 -3.64 -2.20
CA ALA A 230 -11.48 -2.28 -2.11
C ALA A 230 -11.72 -1.67 -3.50
N PHE A 231 -10.81 -1.89 -4.46
CA PHE A 231 -10.93 -1.40 -5.83
C PHE A 231 -12.05 -2.04 -6.66
N GLU A 232 -12.66 -3.13 -6.19
CA GLU A 232 -13.89 -3.65 -6.79
C GLU A 232 -15.12 -2.79 -6.44
N PHE A 233 -15.04 -1.94 -5.41
CA PHE A 233 -16.17 -1.18 -4.86
C PHE A 233 -16.08 0.33 -5.07
N ALA A 234 -14.89 0.85 -5.38
CA ALA A 234 -14.67 2.29 -5.56
C ALA A 234 -13.51 2.56 -6.56
N SER A 235 -13.41 3.80 -7.04
CA SER A 235 -12.35 4.22 -7.94
C SER A 235 -10.99 4.37 -7.23
N ALA A 236 -9.90 4.44 -7.98
CA ALA A 236 -8.58 4.66 -7.42
C ALA A 236 -8.46 6.04 -6.78
N SER A 237 -9.04 7.05 -7.41
CA SER A 237 -9.06 8.43 -6.90
C SER A 237 -9.82 8.53 -5.58
N GLU A 238 -10.99 7.90 -5.48
CA GLU A 238 -11.82 7.90 -4.25
C GLU A 238 -11.12 7.22 -3.07
N LEU A 239 -10.35 6.16 -3.32
CA LEU A 239 -9.69 5.38 -2.27
C LEU A 239 -8.29 5.92 -1.91
N SER A 240 -7.66 6.71 -2.79
CA SER A 240 -6.28 7.17 -2.59
C SER A 240 -6.04 7.96 -1.30
N PRO A 241 -6.95 8.82 -0.80
CA PRO A 241 -6.74 9.54 0.46
C PRO A 241 -6.66 8.63 1.68
N PHE A 242 -7.28 7.45 1.61
CA PHE A 242 -7.29 6.50 2.72
C PHE A 242 -5.96 5.74 2.88
N ASN A 243 -5.04 5.85 1.89
CA ASN A 243 -3.69 5.33 2.04
C ASN A 243 -2.93 6.02 3.19
N TYR A 244 -3.22 7.30 3.46
CA TYR A 244 -2.61 8.01 4.58
C TYR A 244 -2.95 7.40 5.97
N PHE A 245 -4.01 6.57 6.04
CA PHE A 245 -4.39 5.91 7.28
C PHE A 245 -3.32 4.93 7.80
N GLU A 246 -2.42 4.49 6.93
CA GLU A 246 -1.26 3.67 7.29
C GLU A 246 -0.39 4.34 8.36
N ILE A 247 -0.29 5.69 8.35
CA ILE A 247 0.50 6.43 9.35
C ILE A 247 -0.04 6.26 10.77
N VAL A 248 -1.36 6.13 10.91
CA VAL A 248 -2.02 5.90 12.21
C VAL A 248 -1.54 4.57 12.80
N GLY A 249 -1.52 3.52 11.97
CA GLY A 249 -1.01 2.21 12.36
C GLY A 249 0.49 2.23 12.62
N ALA A 250 1.28 2.92 11.77
CA ALA A 250 2.73 3.03 11.92
C ALA A 250 3.12 3.72 13.23
N ILE A 251 2.46 4.82 13.61
CA ILE A 251 2.71 5.51 14.88
C ILE A 251 2.27 4.65 16.06
N SER A 252 1.08 4.03 15.99
CA SER A 252 0.57 3.18 17.07
C SER A 252 1.50 2.00 17.34
N LEU A 253 1.95 1.30 16.30
CA LEU A 253 2.86 0.18 16.43
C LEU A 253 4.27 0.63 16.85
N SER A 254 4.75 1.78 16.37
CA SER A 254 6.02 2.35 16.81
C SER A 254 6.02 2.67 18.31
N TYR A 255 4.88 3.12 18.84
CA TYR A 255 4.70 3.29 20.28
C TYR A 255 4.77 1.95 21.03
N ILE A 256 4.02 0.96 20.55
CA ILE A 256 3.94 -0.36 21.21
C ILE A 256 5.28 -1.11 21.15
N VAL A 257 5.97 -1.09 19.98
CA VAL A 257 7.17 -1.91 19.76
C VAL A 257 8.44 -1.21 20.23
N PHE A 258 8.55 0.11 20.01
CA PHE A 258 9.75 0.89 20.25
C PHE A 258 9.60 1.92 21.39
N GLY A 259 8.42 2.03 22.03
CA GLY A 259 8.14 3.02 23.07
C GLY A 259 8.10 4.47 22.57
N TYR A 260 7.96 4.66 21.24
CA TYR A 260 7.92 5.99 20.65
C TYR A 260 6.63 6.73 21.04
N VAL A 261 6.76 7.82 21.81
CA VAL A 261 5.62 8.67 22.19
C VAL A 261 5.45 9.77 21.15
N PRO A 262 4.28 9.83 20.45
CA PRO A 262 4.02 10.89 19.50
C PRO A 262 4.00 12.25 20.19
N ASN A 263 4.68 13.24 19.60
CA ASN A 263 4.63 14.62 20.08
C ASN A 263 3.30 15.31 19.69
N PHE A 264 3.09 16.53 20.19
CA PHE A 264 1.85 17.28 19.93
C PHE A 264 1.60 17.49 18.43
N GLN A 265 2.65 17.75 17.65
CA GLN A 265 2.54 17.93 16.20
C GLN A 265 2.10 16.65 15.49
N ALA A 266 2.62 15.49 15.93
CA ALA A 266 2.18 14.20 15.39
C ALA A 266 0.68 13.98 15.63
N ILE A 267 0.19 14.31 16.83
CA ILE A 267 -1.24 14.24 17.18
C ILE A 267 -2.06 15.20 16.30
N LEU A 268 -1.60 16.44 16.13
CA LEU A 268 -2.26 17.42 15.27
C LEU A 268 -2.34 16.94 13.81
N GLY A 269 -1.23 16.46 13.27
CA GLY A 269 -1.19 15.93 11.91
C GLY A 269 -2.11 14.72 11.72
N LEU A 270 -2.23 13.83 12.73
CA LEU A 270 -3.19 12.72 12.70
C LEU A 270 -4.64 13.21 12.58
N PHE A 271 -5.02 14.26 13.32
CA PHE A 271 -6.36 14.85 13.19
C PHE A 271 -6.60 15.41 11.79
N VAL A 272 -5.60 16.04 11.17
CA VAL A 272 -5.69 16.55 9.78
C VAL A 272 -5.89 15.39 8.80
N ILE A 273 -5.13 14.29 8.94
CA ILE A 273 -5.25 13.09 8.09
C ILE A 273 -6.64 12.46 8.21
N ILE A 274 -7.11 12.25 9.45
CA ILE A 274 -8.42 11.66 9.71
C ILE A 274 -9.53 12.58 9.18
N GLY A 275 -9.43 13.89 9.45
CA GLY A 275 -10.37 14.88 8.94
C GLY A 275 -10.45 14.92 7.41
N SER A 276 -9.30 14.86 6.74
CA SER A 276 -9.23 14.75 5.26
C SER A 276 -9.92 13.50 4.75
N GLY A 277 -9.65 12.33 5.34
CA GLY A 277 -10.30 11.08 4.96
C GLY A 277 -11.83 11.12 5.16
N LEU A 278 -12.30 11.68 6.29
CA LEU A 278 -13.72 11.85 6.56
C LEU A 278 -14.38 12.84 5.57
N TYR A 279 -13.69 13.93 5.23
CA TYR A 279 -14.17 14.90 4.23
C TYR A 279 -14.34 14.25 2.86
N VAL A 280 -13.34 13.53 2.37
CA VAL A 280 -13.42 12.83 1.08
C VAL A 280 -14.50 11.76 1.10
N SER A 281 -14.59 10.98 2.18
CA SER A 281 -15.64 9.96 2.35
C SER A 281 -17.05 10.59 2.27
N TRP A 282 -17.25 11.70 2.98
CA TRP A 282 -18.53 12.44 2.94
C TRP A 282 -18.85 12.96 1.54
N HIS A 283 -17.87 13.57 0.86
CA HIS A 283 -18.04 14.11 -0.49
C HIS A 283 -18.42 13.02 -1.50
N VAL A 284 -17.69 11.91 -1.51
CA VAL A 284 -17.95 10.76 -2.38
C VAL A 284 -19.34 10.16 -2.13
N MET A 285 -19.72 10.02 -0.85
CA MET A 285 -21.07 9.51 -0.52
C MET A 285 -22.17 10.45 -0.97
N LYS A 286 -21.95 11.77 -0.90
CA LYS A 286 -22.94 12.77 -1.34
C LYS A 286 -23.14 12.75 -2.86
N ASN A 287 -22.06 12.69 -3.63
CA ASN A 287 -22.13 12.72 -5.11
C ASN A 287 -22.77 11.45 -5.69
N ASN A 288 -22.47 10.29 -5.13
CA ASN A 288 -23.09 9.03 -5.56
C ASN A 288 -24.61 8.96 -5.26
N GLN A 289 -25.15 9.85 -4.41
CA GLN A 289 -26.60 9.97 -4.19
C GLN A 289 -27.29 10.81 -5.28
N GLY A 290 -26.55 11.72 -5.94
CA GLY A 290 -27.08 12.52 -7.06
C GLY A 290 -27.29 11.69 -8.33
N ASP A 291 -26.31 10.85 -8.66
CA ASP A 291 -26.35 10.03 -9.89
C ASP A 291 -27.46 8.95 -9.89
N ASP A 292 -27.96 8.52 -8.74
CA ASP A 292 -29.07 7.56 -8.62
C ASP A 292 -30.45 8.24 -8.76
N GLN A 293 -30.53 9.57 -8.52
CA GLN A 293 -31.76 10.33 -8.67
C GLN A 293 -32.06 10.75 -10.13
N ASP A 294 -31.00 10.88 -10.94
CA ASP A 294 -31.15 11.23 -12.37
C ASP A 294 -31.43 9.99 -13.26
N LYS A 295 -31.50 8.80 -12.67
CA LYS A 295 -31.78 7.53 -13.36
C LYS A 295 -33.20 6.96 -13.06
N GLU A 296 -33.94 7.56 -12.16
CA GLU A 296 -35.35 7.28 -11.91
C GLU A 296 -36.28 8.34 -12.62
#